data_ade6613d8cfecbd4d29a4cc674ea4788
#
_entry.id   ade6613d8cfecbd4d29a4cc674ea4788
#
_cell.length_a   1.000
_cell.length_b   1.000
_cell.length_c   1.000
_cell.angle_alpha   90.00
_cell.angle_beta   90.00
_cell.angle_gamma   90.00
#
_symmetry.space_group_name_H-M   'P 1'
#
loop_
_entity.id
_entity.type
_entity.pdbx_description
1 polymer ?
#
loop_
_entity_poly.entity_id
_entity_poly.type
_entity_poly.pdbx_seq_one_letter_code
_entity_poly.pdbx_strand_id
1 'polypeptide(L)'
;RVADLFEARRPKDHAILAEISGTVAFGKDTKGKNRFIITDDDGNIHEELIPKWRQINVFEGERVERGEVISDGPQNPHDILRLKGATELANYIVNEVQEVYRLQGVKINDKHIEVIIRQMLRKVEVTEGGDSTYFKGDQAEYADIAALNTKLDGENKFPVKFERLLLGITKASLATESFISAASFQETTRVLTAAAVMGKVDELRGLKENVVVGRLIPAGTGLAYHNQRRQRAEQGNLPAVDTNVLLNGAMLSDSAFDKAFDETLNETMNESEPAVNPDLAFAEQFAQEFEQDNK
;
A
#
# COMPACT_ATOMS: atom_id res chain seq x y z
N ARG A 1 10.71 -9.19 -12.92
CA ARG A 1 11.27 -7.84 -12.76
C ARG A 1 10.19 -6.79 -12.54
N VAL A 2 9.21 -6.66 -13.44
CA VAL A 2 8.12 -5.66 -13.32
C VAL A 2 7.30 -5.85 -12.04
N ALA A 3 6.95 -7.09 -11.69
CA ALA A 3 6.24 -7.39 -10.44
C ALA A 3 7.04 -6.98 -9.20
N ASP A 4 8.36 -7.19 -9.18
CA ASP A 4 9.23 -6.78 -8.07
C ASP A 4 9.29 -5.25 -7.90
N LEU A 5 9.26 -4.50 -9.01
CA LEU A 5 9.22 -3.03 -8.98
C LEU A 5 7.90 -2.52 -8.39
N PHE A 6 6.75 -3.08 -8.83
CA PHE A 6 5.45 -2.68 -8.27
C PHE A 6 5.22 -3.15 -6.84
N GLU A 7 5.84 -4.25 -6.41
CA GLU A 7 5.85 -4.67 -4.99
C GLU A 7 6.86 -3.89 -4.14
N ALA A 8 7.64 -2.99 -4.74
CA ALA A 8 8.70 -2.22 -4.08
C ALA A 8 9.67 -3.11 -3.28
N ARG A 9 10.03 -4.29 -3.84
CA ARG A 9 10.94 -5.22 -3.17
C ARG A 9 12.35 -4.68 -3.17
N ARG A 10 13.03 -4.83 -2.04
CA ARG A 10 14.45 -4.48 -1.92
C ARG A 10 15.31 -5.55 -2.62
N PRO A 11 16.15 -5.19 -3.60
CA PRO A 11 17.10 -6.12 -4.19
C PRO A 11 18.10 -6.62 -3.14
N LYS A 12 18.55 -7.88 -3.23
CA LYS A 12 19.53 -8.44 -2.28
C LYS A 12 20.87 -7.70 -2.32
N ASP A 13 21.34 -7.38 -3.53
CA ASP A 13 22.63 -6.71 -3.77
C ASP A 13 22.38 -5.33 -4.40
N HIS A 14 21.64 -4.46 -3.66
CA HIS A 14 21.34 -3.11 -4.14
C HIS A 14 22.56 -2.21 -4.20
N ALA A 15 22.55 -1.27 -5.14
CA ALA A 15 23.54 -0.21 -5.23
C ALA A 15 23.55 0.63 -3.96
N ILE A 16 24.73 1.11 -3.57
CA ILE A 16 24.88 2.05 -2.46
C ILE A 16 24.83 3.46 -3.04
N LEU A 17 24.00 4.31 -2.45
CA LEU A 17 23.82 5.70 -2.82
C LEU A 17 24.46 6.60 -1.77
N ALA A 18 25.05 7.73 -2.19
CA ALA A 18 25.60 8.71 -1.27
C ALA A 18 24.50 9.32 -0.37
N GLU A 19 24.67 9.26 0.94
CA GLU A 19 23.70 9.84 1.88
C GLU A 19 23.83 11.35 2.01
N ILE A 20 25.04 11.87 1.89
CA ILE A 20 25.35 13.30 1.93
C ILE A 20 26.17 13.70 0.70
N SER A 21 26.13 14.97 0.35
CA SER A 21 27.02 15.55 -0.67
C SER A 21 28.35 15.89 -0.02
N GLY A 22 29.46 15.55 -0.67
CA GLY A 22 30.76 15.84 -0.08
C GLY A 22 31.92 15.22 -0.86
N THR A 23 33.12 15.28 -0.27
CA THR A 23 34.34 14.72 -0.86
C THR A 23 34.57 13.31 -0.32
N VAL A 24 34.88 12.40 -1.22
CA VAL A 24 35.14 10.99 -0.95
C VAL A 24 36.57 10.77 -0.43
N ALA A 25 36.69 9.96 0.62
CA ALA A 25 37.94 9.43 1.11
C ALA A 25 37.83 7.94 1.44
N PHE A 26 38.91 7.18 1.25
CA PHE A 26 38.96 5.78 1.66
C PHE A 26 39.69 5.65 2.99
N GLY A 27 39.00 5.03 3.97
CA GLY A 27 39.61 4.76 5.28
C GLY A 27 40.31 3.40 5.33
N LYS A 28 40.87 3.06 6.49
CA LYS A 28 41.49 1.74 6.72
C LYS A 28 40.48 0.62 6.60
N ASP A 29 40.79 -0.39 5.82
CA ASP A 29 39.98 -1.58 5.62
C ASP A 29 39.67 -2.32 6.94
N THR A 30 38.45 -2.79 7.07
CA THR A 30 38.00 -3.51 8.26
C THR A 30 37.39 -4.86 7.87
N LYS A 31 38.02 -5.96 8.29
CA LYS A 31 37.47 -7.36 8.16
C LYS A 31 36.87 -7.67 6.79
N GLY A 32 37.55 -7.37 5.69
CA GLY A 32 37.10 -7.67 4.32
C GLY A 32 36.12 -6.66 3.71
N LYS A 33 35.94 -5.50 4.35
CA LYS A 33 35.17 -4.38 3.83
C LYS A 33 36.06 -3.16 3.65
N ASN A 34 35.83 -2.39 2.58
CA ASN A 34 36.42 -1.10 2.36
C ASN A 34 35.64 -0.06 3.17
N ARG A 35 36.33 0.79 3.91
CA ARG A 35 35.71 1.91 4.61
C ARG A 35 35.63 3.08 3.65
N PHE A 36 34.42 3.49 3.34
CA PHE A 36 34.09 4.61 2.49
C PHE A 36 33.64 5.78 3.36
N ILE A 37 34.24 6.94 3.18
CA ILE A 37 34.01 8.12 4.00
C ILE A 37 33.63 9.25 3.06
N ILE A 38 32.49 9.91 3.35
CA ILE A 38 32.11 11.17 2.69
C ILE A 38 32.19 12.27 3.73
N THR A 39 32.93 13.33 3.40
CA THR A 39 33.03 14.52 4.24
C THR A 39 32.27 15.65 3.58
N ASP A 40 31.25 16.17 4.27
CA ASP A 40 30.51 17.34 3.82
C ASP A 40 31.29 18.64 3.95
N ASP A 41 30.85 19.70 3.26
CA ASP A 41 31.44 21.04 3.34
C ASP A 41 31.40 21.62 4.78
N ASP A 42 30.42 21.16 5.60
CA ASP A 42 30.25 21.50 7.02
C ASP A 42 31.14 20.66 7.98
N GLY A 43 31.91 19.71 7.46
CA GLY A 43 32.77 18.83 8.22
C GLY A 43 32.05 17.61 8.85
N ASN A 44 30.79 17.36 8.49
CA ASN A 44 30.12 16.13 8.89
C ASN A 44 30.70 14.94 8.14
N ILE A 45 30.95 13.86 8.85
CA ILE A 45 31.55 12.64 8.30
C ILE A 45 30.49 11.56 8.28
N HIS A 46 30.25 10.99 7.11
CA HIS A 46 29.43 9.79 6.95
C HIS A 46 30.32 8.62 6.54
N GLU A 47 30.29 7.55 7.33
CA GLU A 47 31.08 6.35 7.08
C GLU A 47 30.20 5.19 6.66
N GLU A 48 30.56 4.51 5.56
CA GLU A 48 29.90 3.31 5.09
C GLU A 48 30.89 2.18 4.82
N LEU A 49 30.50 0.94 5.13
CA LEU A 49 31.34 -0.24 4.98
C LEU A 49 30.92 -1.06 3.76
N ILE A 50 31.65 -0.90 2.66
CA ILE A 50 31.39 -1.57 1.39
C ILE A 50 32.17 -2.88 1.31
N PRO A 51 31.53 -4.03 0.99
CA PRO A 51 32.24 -5.30 0.80
C PRO A 51 33.28 -5.21 -0.34
N LYS A 52 34.45 -5.80 -0.15
CA LYS A 52 35.57 -5.75 -1.14
C LYS A 52 35.25 -6.33 -2.52
N TRP A 53 34.28 -7.22 -2.60
CA TRP A 53 33.83 -7.83 -3.86
C TRP A 53 32.97 -6.88 -4.73
N ARG A 54 32.50 -5.76 -4.15
CA ARG A 54 31.73 -4.77 -4.90
C ARG A 54 32.66 -3.79 -5.61
N GLN A 55 32.30 -3.50 -6.85
CA GLN A 55 32.96 -2.46 -7.62
C GLN A 55 32.46 -1.09 -7.14
N ILE A 56 33.41 -0.20 -6.86
CA ILE A 56 33.15 1.19 -6.49
C ILE A 56 33.41 2.03 -7.73
N ASN A 57 32.46 2.90 -8.09
CA ASN A 57 32.49 3.71 -9.30
C ASN A 57 33.06 5.13 -9.07
N VAL A 58 33.46 5.41 -7.83
CA VAL A 58 33.94 6.76 -7.41
C VAL A 58 35.37 6.69 -7.00
N PHE A 59 36.14 7.77 -7.31
CA PHE A 59 37.56 7.88 -7.00
C PHE A 59 37.79 8.65 -5.68
N GLU A 60 38.95 8.43 -5.07
CA GLU A 60 39.40 9.18 -3.90
C GLU A 60 39.61 10.66 -4.22
N GLY A 61 39.01 11.54 -3.41
CA GLY A 61 39.05 13.00 -3.64
C GLY A 61 37.97 13.50 -4.59
N GLU A 62 37.13 12.62 -5.15
CA GLU A 62 35.99 13.01 -5.99
C GLU A 62 34.88 13.61 -5.15
N ARG A 63 34.16 14.60 -5.70
CA ARG A 63 32.98 15.17 -5.07
C ARG A 63 31.74 14.44 -5.56
N VAL A 64 30.97 13.89 -4.63
CA VAL A 64 29.72 13.20 -4.90
C VAL A 64 28.53 14.04 -4.41
N GLU A 65 27.43 13.93 -5.14
CA GLU A 65 26.16 14.55 -4.73
C GLU A 65 25.28 13.54 -3.98
N ARG A 66 24.41 14.06 -3.12
CA ARG A 66 23.43 13.23 -2.39
C ARG A 66 22.59 12.41 -3.36
N GLY A 67 22.57 11.09 -3.16
CA GLY A 67 21.86 10.14 -4.01
C GLY A 67 22.63 9.66 -5.23
N GLU A 68 23.90 10.05 -5.42
CA GLU A 68 24.75 9.51 -6.46
C GLU A 68 25.13 8.06 -6.19
N VAL A 69 25.32 7.27 -7.26
CA VAL A 69 25.58 5.83 -7.17
C VAL A 69 27.06 5.60 -6.88
N ILE A 70 27.38 5.13 -5.70
CA ILE A 70 28.75 4.83 -5.26
C ILE A 70 29.19 3.44 -5.72
N SER A 71 28.33 2.43 -5.57
CA SER A 71 28.65 1.05 -5.94
C SER A 71 27.69 0.50 -6.96
N ASP A 72 28.18 -0.39 -7.80
CA ASP A 72 27.41 -1.03 -8.85
C ASP A 72 26.29 -1.92 -8.29
N GLY A 73 25.15 -1.97 -8.99
CA GLY A 73 24.00 -2.79 -8.63
C GLY A 73 22.65 -2.13 -8.97
N PRO A 74 21.54 -2.89 -8.83
CA PRO A 74 20.21 -2.32 -8.97
C PRO A 74 19.91 -1.36 -7.83
N GLN A 75 19.39 -0.17 -8.15
CA GLN A 75 19.05 0.82 -7.15
C GLN A 75 17.84 0.34 -6.32
N ASN A 76 17.86 0.64 -5.02
CA ASN A 76 16.75 0.36 -4.13
C ASN A 76 15.71 1.50 -4.21
N PRO A 77 14.46 1.24 -4.59
CA PRO A 77 13.44 2.29 -4.71
C PRO A 77 13.22 3.11 -3.43
N HIS A 78 13.37 2.48 -2.26
CA HIS A 78 13.20 3.17 -0.97
C HIS A 78 14.30 4.20 -0.72
N ASP A 79 15.54 3.89 -1.11
CA ASP A 79 16.67 4.82 -0.94
C ASP A 79 16.58 5.97 -1.93
N ILE A 80 16.12 5.71 -3.16
CA ILE A 80 15.82 6.77 -4.14
C ILE A 80 14.77 7.74 -3.57
N LEU A 81 13.68 7.23 -2.98
CA LEU A 81 12.65 8.07 -2.39
C LEU A 81 13.20 8.94 -1.26
N ARG A 82 14.01 8.36 -0.38
CA ARG A 82 14.59 9.05 0.79
C ARG A 82 15.62 10.12 0.38
N LEU A 83 16.44 9.84 -0.62
CA LEU A 83 17.58 10.69 -1.00
C LEU A 83 17.25 11.68 -2.12
N LYS A 84 16.57 11.22 -3.18
CA LYS A 84 16.26 12.00 -4.39
C LYS A 84 14.82 12.52 -4.46
N GLY A 85 13.93 11.92 -3.68
CA GLY A 85 12.53 12.33 -3.64
C GLY A 85 11.61 11.57 -4.58
N ALA A 86 10.31 11.96 -4.56
CA ALA A 86 9.24 11.22 -5.23
C ALA A 86 9.30 11.31 -6.76
N THR A 87 9.75 12.43 -7.31
CA THR A 87 9.82 12.65 -8.77
C THR A 87 10.87 11.74 -9.41
N GLU A 88 12.06 11.69 -8.82
CA GLU A 88 13.16 10.83 -9.32
C GLU A 88 12.80 9.35 -9.17
N LEU A 89 12.13 8.97 -8.07
CA LEU A 89 11.63 7.62 -7.91
C LEU A 89 10.62 7.26 -9.01
N ALA A 90 9.69 8.17 -9.33
CA ALA A 90 8.70 7.93 -10.37
C ALA A 90 9.37 7.73 -11.73
N ASN A 91 10.32 8.61 -12.08
CA ASN A 91 11.11 8.50 -13.31
C ASN A 91 11.87 7.17 -13.37
N TYR A 92 12.50 6.78 -12.27
CA TYR A 92 13.23 5.51 -12.20
C TYR A 92 12.31 4.30 -12.45
N ILE A 93 11.17 4.21 -11.75
CA ILE A 93 10.25 3.09 -11.91
C ILE A 93 9.65 3.05 -13.32
N VAL A 94 9.25 4.22 -13.88
CA VAL A 94 8.73 4.31 -15.26
C VAL A 94 9.75 3.80 -16.25
N ASN A 95 11.00 4.26 -16.16
CA ASN A 95 12.07 3.87 -17.08
C ASN A 95 12.36 2.36 -16.99
N GLU A 96 12.50 1.81 -15.78
CA GLU A 96 12.76 0.38 -15.56
C GLU A 96 11.63 -0.51 -16.09
N VAL A 97 10.37 -0.11 -15.89
CA VAL A 97 9.21 -0.85 -16.40
C VAL A 97 9.12 -0.73 -17.92
N GLN A 98 9.29 0.47 -18.47
CA GLN A 98 9.26 0.72 -19.91
C GLN A 98 10.39 -0.01 -20.66
N GLU A 99 11.57 -0.10 -20.06
CA GLU A 99 12.68 -0.86 -20.64
C GLU A 99 12.29 -2.33 -20.87
N VAL A 100 11.70 -2.98 -19.86
CA VAL A 100 11.25 -4.37 -19.98
C VAL A 100 10.20 -4.53 -21.10
N TYR A 101 9.23 -3.62 -21.19
CA TYR A 101 8.20 -3.68 -22.22
C TYR A 101 8.73 -3.36 -23.62
N ARG A 102 9.65 -2.39 -23.75
CA ARG A 102 10.28 -2.02 -25.03
C ARG A 102 11.12 -3.17 -25.59
N LEU A 103 11.84 -3.90 -24.74
CA LEU A 103 12.58 -5.11 -25.15
C LEU A 103 11.68 -6.18 -25.76
N GLN A 104 10.41 -6.23 -25.36
CA GLN A 104 9.40 -7.15 -25.91
C GLN A 104 8.57 -6.54 -27.05
N GLY A 105 8.90 -5.34 -27.52
CA GLY A 105 8.20 -4.64 -28.60
C GLY A 105 6.83 -4.08 -28.21
N VAL A 106 6.49 -4.05 -26.91
CA VAL A 106 5.21 -3.52 -26.43
C VAL A 106 5.37 -2.03 -26.13
N LYS A 107 4.47 -1.21 -26.70
CA LYS A 107 4.41 0.25 -26.46
C LYS A 107 3.29 0.57 -25.47
N ILE A 108 3.64 1.11 -24.32
CA ILE A 108 2.71 1.55 -23.28
C ILE A 108 2.97 3.04 -23.02
N ASN A 109 1.91 3.82 -22.80
CA ASN A 109 2.06 5.22 -22.40
C ASN A 109 2.45 5.29 -20.92
N ASP A 110 3.39 6.17 -20.59
CA ASP A 110 3.92 6.34 -19.23
C ASP A 110 2.85 6.67 -18.20
N LYS A 111 1.77 7.37 -18.62
CA LYS A 111 0.64 7.72 -17.75
C LYS A 111 0.00 6.53 -17.04
N HIS A 112 -0.02 5.36 -17.67
CA HIS A 112 -0.57 4.14 -17.06
C HIS A 112 0.28 3.65 -15.89
N ILE A 113 1.59 3.83 -15.97
CA ILE A 113 2.55 3.47 -14.92
C ILE A 113 2.54 4.54 -13.83
N GLU A 114 2.54 5.81 -14.21
CA GLU A 114 2.53 6.95 -13.29
C GLU A 114 1.31 6.95 -12.36
N VAL A 115 0.12 6.57 -12.87
CA VAL A 115 -1.10 6.44 -12.04
C VAL A 115 -0.91 5.39 -10.94
N ILE A 116 -0.25 4.27 -11.24
CA ILE A 116 0.03 3.22 -10.25
C ILE A 116 1.02 3.73 -9.22
N ILE A 117 2.12 4.36 -9.65
CA ILE A 117 3.15 4.92 -8.76
C ILE A 117 2.54 5.97 -7.82
N ARG A 118 1.64 6.83 -8.33
CA ARG A 118 0.93 7.80 -7.51
C ARG A 118 0.15 7.14 -6.36
N GLN A 119 -0.48 5.99 -6.60
CA GLN A 119 -1.18 5.25 -5.55
C GLN A 119 -0.20 4.60 -4.56
N MET A 120 0.96 4.15 -5.02
CA MET A 120 2.01 3.61 -4.15
C MET A 120 2.63 4.67 -3.21
N LEU A 121 2.62 5.94 -3.61
CA LEU A 121 3.16 7.09 -2.86
C LEU A 121 2.10 7.90 -2.10
N ARG A 122 0.87 7.38 -2.00
CA ARG A 122 -0.26 8.08 -1.38
C ARG A 122 -0.10 8.25 0.13
N LYS A 123 0.53 7.28 0.79
CA LYS A 123 0.71 7.27 2.25
C LYS A 123 2.03 7.92 2.68
N VAL A 124 2.00 8.51 3.85
CA VAL A 124 3.14 9.10 4.53
C VAL A 124 3.22 8.59 5.95
N GLU A 125 4.41 8.58 6.52
CA GLU A 125 4.67 8.23 7.91
C GLU A 125 5.02 9.51 8.68
N VAL A 126 4.36 9.71 9.81
CA VAL A 126 4.57 10.87 10.67
C VAL A 126 5.85 10.69 11.47
N THR A 127 6.80 11.62 11.32
CA THR A 127 8.05 11.66 12.12
C THR A 127 7.88 12.45 13.40
N GLU A 128 7.17 13.58 13.34
CA GLU A 128 6.84 14.43 14.49
C GLU A 128 5.40 14.91 14.35
N GLY A 129 4.58 14.70 15.38
CA GLY A 129 3.15 15.04 15.36
C GLY A 129 2.83 16.54 15.48
N GLY A 130 3.78 17.37 15.89
CA GLY A 130 3.51 18.80 16.15
C GLY A 130 2.32 19.00 17.10
N ASP A 131 1.49 20.00 16.82
CA ASP A 131 0.26 20.31 17.57
C ASP A 131 -0.98 19.57 17.02
N SER A 132 -0.77 18.40 16.41
CA SER A 132 -1.82 17.57 15.84
C SER A 132 -2.20 16.37 16.72
N THR A 133 -3.22 15.63 16.30
CA THR A 133 -3.65 14.38 16.94
C THR A 133 -2.85 13.17 16.49
N TYR A 134 -1.91 13.34 15.56
CA TYR A 134 -1.09 12.23 15.04
C TYR A 134 0.10 11.94 15.95
N PHE A 135 0.42 10.66 16.08
CA PHE A 135 1.59 10.19 16.81
C PHE A 135 2.73 9.83 15.86
N LYS A 136 3.96 9.80 16.39
CA LYS A 136 5.13 9.34 15.65
C LYS A 136 4.93 7.90 15.21
N GLY A 137 5.13 7.64 13.89
CA GLY A 137 4.94 6.33 13.27
C GLY A 137 3.54 6.07 12.71
N ASP A 138 2.61 7.00 12.89
CA ASP A 138 1.27 6.88 12.28
C ASP A 138 1.36 7.02 10.75
N GLN A 139 0.56 6.20 10.06
CA GLN A 139 0.44 6.25 8.61
C GLN A 139 -0.85 6.96 8.22
N ALA A 140 -0.72 8.09 7.54
CA ALA A 140 -1.84 8.89 7.06
C ALA A 140 -1.76 9.17 5.56
N GLU A 141 -2.80 9.74 4.99
CA GLU A 141 -2.77 10.20 3.60
C GLU A 141 -2.03 11.53 3.49
N TYR A 142 -1.21 11.64 2.44
CA TYR A 142 -0.50 12.89 2.17
C TYR A 142 -1.43 14.11 2.06
N ALA A 143 -2.58 13.93 1.40
CA ALA A 143 -3.55 14.99 1.21
C ALA A 143 -4.13 15.52 2.53
N ASP A 144 -4.41 14.61 3.47
CA ASP A 144 -4.99 14.97 4.78
C ASP A 144 -3.99 15.73 5.64
N ILE A 145 -2.73 15.26 5.68
CA ILE A 145 -1.66 15.95 6.41
C ILE A 145 -1.35 17.31 5.78
N ALA A 146 -1.32 17.40 4.45
CA ALA A 146 -1.10 18.67 3.77
C ALA A 146 -2.22 19.69 4.07
N ALA A 147 -3.48 19.24 4.05
CA ALA A 147 -4.63 20.08 4.43
C ALA A 147 -4.60 20.49 5.91
N LEU A 148 -4.18 19.58 6.80
CA LEU A 148 -4.00 19.84 8.21
C LEU A 148 -2.89 20.86 8.46
N ASN A 149 -1.72 20.69 7.83
CA ASN A 149 -0.60 21.61 7.95
C ASN A 149 -0.99 23.03 7.49
N THR A 150 -1.73 23.15 6.39
CA THR A 150 -2.23 24.46 5.92
C THR A 150 -3.13 25.14 6.98
N LYS A 151 -3.92 24.38 7.73
CA LYS A 151 -4.74 24.89 8.83
C LYS A 151 -3.89 25.30 10.05
N LEU A 152 -2.92 24.45 10.42
CA LEU A 152 -2.03 24.71 11.55
C LEU A 152 -1.15 25.94 11.30
N ASP A 153 -0.64 26.09 10.07
CA ASP A 153 0.13 27.29 9.67
C ASP A 153 -0.73 28.56 9.79
N GLY A 154 -2.01 28.51 9.41
CA GLY A 154 -2.96 29.61 9.59
C GLY A 154 -3.24 29.96 11.06
N GLU A 155 -3.08 29.00 11.97
CA GLU A 155 -3.25 29.17 13.42
C GLU A 155 -1.93 29.46 14.16
N ASN A 156 -0.81 29.59 13.47
CA ASN A 156 0.56 29.72 14.01
C ASN A 156 0.94 28.59 14.99
N LYS A 157 0.53 27.36 14.69
CA LYS A 157 0.86 26.13 15.41
C LYS A 157 1.97 25.36 14.70
N PHE A 158 2.64 24.46 15.43
CA PHE A 158 3.69 23.63 14.85
C PHE A 158 3.11 22.60 13.86
N PRO A 159 3.57 22.60 12.58
CA PRO A 159 3.11 21.66 11.57
C PRO A 159 3.59 20.24 11.85
N VAL A 160 2.88 19.26 11.28
CA VAL A 160 3.27 17.86 11.30
C VAL A 160 4.44 17.63 10.33
N LYS A 161 5.54 17.05 10.82
CA LYS A 161 6.62 16.58 9.97
C LYS A 161 6.38 15.13 9.57
N PHE A 162 6.59 14.82 8.31
CA PHE A 162 6.32 13.49 7.75
C PHE A 162 7.33 13.13 6.66
N GLU A 163 7.49 11.85 6.44
CA GLU A 163 8.26 11.29 5.33
C GLU A 163 7.34 10.51 4.40
N ARG A 164 7.59 10.60 3.08
CA ARG A 164 6.83 9.82 2.09
C ARG A 164 7.17 8.34 2.20
N LEU A 165 6.13 7.51 2.23
CA LEU A 165 6.28 6.07 2.30
C LEU A 165 5.99 5.44 0.93
N LEU A 166 6.89 4.57 0.47
CA LEU A 166 6.67 3.77 -0.72
C LEU A 166 6.05 2.43 -0.31
N LEU A 167 4.81 2.22 -0.70
CA LEU A 167 4.10 0.95 -0.50
C LEU A 167 4.06 0.15 -1.80
N GLY A 168 4.32 -1.16 -1.73
CA GLY A 168 4.01 -2.06 -2.84
C GLY A 168 2.51 -2.07 -3.13
N ILE A 169 2.11 -2.44 -4.36
CA ILE A 169 0.69 -2.40 -4.80
C ILE A 169 -0.23 -3.20 -3.87
N THR A 170 0.20 -4.35 -3.37
CA THR A 170 -0.58 -5.18 -2.45
C THR A 170 -0.82 -4.44 -1.12
N LYS A 171 0.23 -3.88 -0.52
CA LYS A 171 0.11 -3.12 0.72
C LYS A 171 -0.68 -1.83 0.53
N ALA A 172 -0.47 -1.12 -0.58
CA ALA A 172 -1.20 0.09 -0.91
C ALA A 172 -2.71 -0.18 -1.05
N SER A 173 -3.09 -1.32 -1.66
CA SER A 173 -4.49 -1.72 -1.81
C SER A 173 -5.16 -2.09 -0.49
N LEU A 174 -4.41 -2.66 0.48
CA LEU A 174 -4.92 -2.98 1.82
C LEU A 174 -4.95 -1.78 2.76
N ALA A 175 -4.08 -0.78 2.52
CA ALA A 175 -3.97 0.44 3.32
C ALA A 175 -4.94 1.56 2.90
N THR A 176 -5.95 1.25 2.07
CA THR A 176 -6.99 2.21 1.66
C THR A 176 -7.91 2.56 2.83
N GLU A 177 -8.54 3.74 2.79
CA GLU A 177 -9.52 4.15 3.79
C GLU A 177 -10.76 3.27 3.78
N SER A 178 -11.22 2.86 2.58
CA SER A 178 -12.36 1.98 2.41
C SER A 178 -12.02 0.56 2.82
N PHE A 179 -12.61 0.11 3.94
CA PHE A 179 -12.45 -1.28 4.38
C PHE A 179 -13.20 -2.26 3.47
N ILE A 180 -14.28 -1.84 2.80
CA ILE A 180 -15.02 -2.66 1.83
C ILE A 180 -14.13 -2.97 0.62
N SER A 181 -13.43 -1.96 0.11
CA SER A 181 -12.48 -2.11 -1.00
C SER A 181 -11.32 -3.03 -0.61
N ALA A 182 -10.75 -2.86 0.56
CA ALA A 182 -9.66 -3.70 1.07
C ALA A 182 -10.11 -5.15 1.27
N ALA A 183 -11.26 -5.38 1.92
CA ALA A 183 -11.81 -6.70 2.17
C ALA A 183 -12.13 -7.49 0.89
N SER A 184 -12.56 -6.79 -0.16
CA SER A 184 -12.84 -7.42 -1.46
C SER A 184 -11.59 -7.78 -2.27
N PHE A 185 -10.38 -7.47 -1.78
CA PHE A 185 -9.11 -7.77 -2.43
C PHE A 185 -8.43 -8.99 -1.82
N GLN A 186 -8.03 -8.91 -0.57
CA GLN A 186 -7.36 -9.99 0.18
C GLN A 186 -7.67 -9.90 1.67
N GLU A 187 -7.44 -10.99 2.40
CA GLU A 187 -7.59 -11.06 3.86
C GLU A 187 -8.97 -10.59 4.36
N THR A 188 -10.03 -10.97 3.68
CA THR A 188 -11.42 -10.52 3.91
C THR A 188 -11.81 -10.56 5.38
N THR A 189 -11.63 -11.70 6.04
CA THR A 189 -12.00 -11.89 7.45
C THR A 189 -11.22 -10.96 8.37
N ARG A 190 -9.91 -10.83 8.18
CA ARG A 190 -9.04 -9.99 9.02
C ARG A 190 -9.42 -8.51 8.90
N VAL A 191 -9.63 -8.04 7.65
CA VAL A 191 -9.99 -6.65 7.38
C VAL A 191 -11.35 -6.31 7.97
N LEU A 192 -12.36 -7.17 7.76
CA LEU A 192 -13.72 -6.95 8.28
C LEU A 192 -13.74 -6.99 9.81
N THR A 193 -13.04 -7.94 10.43
CA THR A 193 -12.95 -8.02 11.89
C THR A 193 -12.29 -6.77 12.48
N ALA A 194 -11.16 -6.33 11.90
CA ALA A 194 -10.50 -5.11 12.34
C ALA A 194 -11.38 -3.86 12.17
N ALA A 195 -12.10 -3.74 11.05
CA ALA A 195 -13.01 -2.65 10.80
C ALA A 195 -14.19 -2.63 11.80
N ALA A 196 -14.74 -3.81 12.11
CA ALA A 196 -15.83 -3.95 13.09
C ALA A 196 -15.37 -3.57 14.50
N VAL A 197 -14.21 -4.05 14.95
CA VAL A 197 -13.65 -3.71 16.27
C VAL A 197 -13.37 -2.21 16.40
N MET A 198 -12.88 -1.57 15.33
CA MET A 198 -12.58 -0.13 15.31
C MET A 198 -13.82 0.74 15.08
N GLY A 199 -14.98 0.15 14.77
CA GLY A 199 -16.17 0.92 14.40
C GLY A 199 -16.00 1.78 13.16
N LYS A 200 -15.20 1.33 12.16
CA LYS A 200 -14.94 2.11 10.95
C LYS A 200 -16.19 2.32 10.12
N VAL A 201 -16.35 3.53 9.60
CA VAL A 201 -17.40 3.91 8.65
C VAL A 201 -16.77 4.10 7.27
N ASP A 202 -17.38 3.51 6.24
CA ASP A 202 -16.96 3.68 4.85
C ASP A 202 -17.85 4.74 4.17
N GLU A 203 -17.23 5.79 3.67
CA GLU A 203 -17.97 6.89 3.02
C GLU A 203 -18.35 6.61 1.57
N LEU A 204 -17.99 5.45 1.03
CA LEU A 204 -18.30 5.02 -0.35
C LEU A 204 -17.87 6.03 -1.43
N ARG A 205 -16.68 6.59 -1.27
CA ARG A 205 -16.14 7.60 -2.21
C ARG A 205 -15.63 7.02 -3.52
N GLY A 206 -15.17 5.78 -3.52
CA GLY A 206 -14.58 5.12 -4.69
C GLY A 206 -15.59 4.36 -5.54
N LEU A 207 -15.08 3.73 -6.60
CA LEU A 207 -15.92 2.95 -7.52
C LEU A 207 -16.23 1.56 -6.96
N LYS A 208 -15.21 0.88 -6.42
CA LYS A 208 -15.27 -0.54 -6.03
C LYS A 208 -16.25 -0.78 -4.89
N GLU A 209 -16.21 0.04 -3.84
CA GLU A 209 -17.12 -0.04 -2.71
C GLU A 209 -18.58 0.20 -3.11
N ASN A 210 -18.85 1.14 -4.03
CA ASN A 210 -20.20 1.38 -4.54
C ASN A 210 -20.69 0.19 -5.36
N VAL A 211 -19.84 -0.43 -6.17
CA VAL A 211 -20.19 -1.63 -6.95
C VAL A 211 -20.51 -2.80 -6.02
N VAL A 212 -19.68 -3.04 -4.99
CA VAL A 212 -19.87 -4.12 -4.02
C VAL A 212 -21.20 -3.97 -3.28
N VAL A 213 -21.57 -2.74 -2.90
CA VAL A 213 -22.82 -2.46 -2.16
C VAL A 213 -24.04 -2.38 -3.11
N GLY A 214 -23.83 -2.41 -4.44
CA GLY A 214 -24.93 -2.32 -5.43
C GLY A 214 -25.46 -0.90 -5.62
N ARG A 215 -24.68 0.15 -5.33
CA ARG A 215 -25.05 1.55 -5.54
C ARG A 215 -24.50 2.06 -6.88
N LEU A 216 -25.07 3.16 -7.36
CA LEU A 216 -24.53 3.87 -8.53
C LEU A 216 -23.11 4.34 -8.25
N ILE A 217 -22.21 4.10 -9.21
CA ILE A 217 -20.83 4.54 -9.11
C ILE A 217 -20.74 6.07 -9.23
N PRO A 218 -19.78 6.74 -8.56
CA PRO A 218 -19.58 8.19 -8.66
C PRO A 218 -18.84 8.58 -9.95
N ALA A 219 -19.32 8.10 -11.10
CA ALA A 219 -18.80 8.38 -12.43
C ALA A 219 -19.95 8.35 -13.47
N GLY A 220 -19.81 9.10 -14.57
CA GLY A 220 -20.82 9.18 -15.60
C GLY A 220 -22.16 9.73 -15.06
N THR A 221 -23.27 9.08 -15.39
CA THR A 221 -24.62 9.47 -14.92
C THR A 221 -24.77 9.37 -13.39
N GLY A 222 -24.06 8.45 -12.75
CA GLY A 222 -24.06 8.30 -11.30
C GLY A 222 -23.42 9.49 -10.57
N LEU A 223 -22.46 10.18 -11.19
CA LEU A 223 -21.85 11.38 -10.61
C LEU A 223 -22.90 12.51 -10.42
N ALA A 224 -23.76 12.71 -11.40
CA ALA A 224 -24.84 13.69 -11.31
C ALA A 224 -25.79 13.37 -10.12
N TYR A 225 -26.15 12.11 -9.97
CA TYR A 225 -26.96 11.64 -8.85
C TYR A 225 -26.30 11.90 -7.49
N HIS A 226 -25.02 11.57 -7.33
CA HIS A 226 -24.28 11.79 -6.09
C HIS A 226 -24.13 13.27 -5.77
N ASN A 227 -23.88 14.12 -6.77
CA ASN A 227 -23.79 15.58 -6.59
C ASN A 227 -25.12 16.19 -6.16
N GLN A 228 -26.23 15.79 -6.78
CA GLN A 228 -27.55 16.21 -6.36
C GLN A 228 -27.88 15.80 -4.92
N ARG A 229 -27.49 14.58 -4.53
CA ARG A 229 -27.70 14.09 -3.17
C ARG A 229 -26.89 14.90 -2.14
N ARG A 230 -25.63 15.26 -2.46
CA ARG A 230 -24.81 16.14 -1.59
C ARG A 230 -25.46 17.52 -1.45
N GLN A 231 -25.85 18.14 -2.55
CA GLN A 231 -26.51 19.46 -2.51
C GLN A 231 -27.80 19.44 -1.70
N ARG A 232 -28.61 18.37 -1.79
CA ARG A 232 -29.83 18.19 -0.96
C ARG A 232 -29.49 18.04 0.53
N ALA A 233 -28.41 17.31 0.85
CA ALA A 233 -27.95 17.17 2.22
C ALA A 233 -27.46 18.50 2.80
N GLU A 234 -26.71 19.30 2.03
CA GLU A 234 -26.23 20.63 2.42
C GLU A 234 -27.37 21.65 2.59
N GLN A 235 -28.43 21.52 1.81
CA GLN A 235 -29.62 22.37 1.90
C GLN A 235 -30.60 21.94 3.01
N GLY A 236 -30.25 20.92 3.82
CA GLY A 236 -31.13 20.39 4.87
C GLY A 236 -32.40 19.67 4.36
N ASN A 237 -32.51 19.48 3.05
CA ASN A 237 -33.65 18.87 2.36
C ASN A 237 -33.38 17.39 2.05
N LEU A 238 -32.79 16.65 2.99
CA LEU A 238 -32.82 15.18 2.91
C LEU A 238 -34.28 14.75 2.97
N PRO A 239 -34.80 13.96 1.99
CA PRO A 239 -36.04 13.26 2.21
C PRO A 239 -35.83 12.47 3.50
N ALA A 240 -36.72 12.67 4.48
CA ALA A 240 -36.75 11.85 5.67
C ALA A 240 -36.58 10.41 5.17
N VAL A 241 -35.52 9.74 5.61
CA VAL A 241 -35.38 8.30 5.37
C VAL A 241 -36.67 7.76 5.92
N ASP A 242 -37.50 7.15 5.05
CA ASP A 242 -38.74 6.53 5.48
C ASP A 242 -38.34 5.45 6.48
N THR A 243 -38.26 5.87 7.75
CA THR A 243 -37.99 4.99 8.89
C THR A 243 -39.05 3.87 8.93
N ASN A 244 -40.21 4.09 8.32
CA ASN A 244 -41.21 3.06 8.13
C ASN A 244 -40.79 1.94 7.16
N VAL A 245 -39.93 2.21 6.16
CA VAL A 245 -39.37 1.15 5.28
C VAL A 245 -38.26 0.38 6.01
N LEU A 246 -37.49 1.05 6.84
CA LEU A 246 -36.51 0.38 7.71
C LEU A 246 -37.17 -0.37 8.86
N LEU A 247 -38.21 0.18 9.46
CA LEU A 247 -39.00 -0.47 10.52
C LEU A 247 -39.86 -1.61 9.99
N ASN A 248 -40.44 -1.51 8.80
CA ASN A 248 -41.20 -2.62 8.19
C ASN A 248 -40.27 -3.71 7.59
N GLY A 249 -39.00 -3.38 7.27
CA GLY A 249 -37.97 -4.37 6.95
C GLY A 249 -37.25 -4.94 8.18
N ALA A 250 -37.33 -4.27 9.33
CA ALA A 250 -36.70 -4.68 10.59
C ALA A 250 -37.70 -5.18 11.64
N MET A 251 -39.02 -5.15 11.36
CA MET A 251 -40.02 -5.89 12.14
C MET A 251 -40.24 -7.31 11.60
N LEU A 252 -39.16 -8.02 11.36
CA LEU A 252 -39.12 -9.39 11.78
C LEU A 252 -39.00 -9.32 13.31
N SER A 253 -40.10 -9.56 14.01
CA SER A 253 -40.10 -9.68 15.48
C SER A 253 -38.92 -10.55 15.89
N ASP A 254 -38.28 -10.27 17.03
CA ASP A 254 -37.16 -11.08 17.57
C ASP A 254 -37.49 -12.58 17.50
N SER A 255 -38.78 -12.95 17.64
CA SER A 255 -39.29 -14.31 17.46
C SER A 255 -39.22 -14.84 16.01
N ALA A 256 -39.21 -14.01 14.99
CA ALA A 256 -39.07 -14.44 13.59
C ALA A 256 -37.60 -14.55 13.17
N PHE A 257 -36.72 -13.75 13.78
CA PHE A 257 -35.29 -13.87 13.63
C PHE A 257 -34.77 -15.14 14.34
N ASP A 258 -35.23 -15.40 15.57
CA ASP A 258 -34.89 -16.61 16.31
C ASP A 258 -35.42 -17.89 15.59
N LYS A 259 -36.61 -17.85 15.01
CA LYS A 259 -37.11 -18.96 14.18
C LYS A 259 -36.31 -19.16 12.89
N ALA A 260 -36.01 -18.11 12.17
CA ALA A 260 -35.20 -18.20 10.94
C ALA A 260 -33.76 -18.64 11.25
N PHE A 261 -33.22 -18.25 12.40
CA PHE A 261 -31.91 -18.67 12.86
C PHE A 261 -31.90 -20.15 13.30
N ASP A 262 -32.94 -20.60 14.01
CA ASP A 262 -33.10 -21.99 14.38
C ASP A 262 -33.42 -22.91 13.19
N GLU A 263 -34.16 -22.44 12.18
CA GLU A 263 -34.42 -23.17 10.93
C GLU A 263 -33.13 -23.31 10.12
N THR A 264 -32.31 -22.25 9.98
CA THR A 264 -30.99 -22.32 9.29
C THR A 264 -29.97 -23.16 10.05
N LEU A 265 -29.98 -23.14 11.38
CA LEU A 265 -29.14 -24.02 12.21
C LEU A 265 -29.56 -25.49 12.06
N ASN A 266 -30.88 -25.79 12.04
CA ASN A 266 -31.36 -27.14 11.84
C ASN A 266 -31.16 -27.66 10.42
N GLU A 267 -31.26 -26.82 9.39
CA GLU A 267 -30.90 -27.17 8.01
C GLU A 267 -29.40 -27.46 7.89
N THR A 268 -28.53 -26.61 8.44
CA THR A 268 -27.05 -26.84 8.43
C THR A 268 -26.63 -28.03 9.30
N MET A 269 -27.36 -28.37 10.33
CA MET A 269 -27.08 -29.56 11.16
C MET A 269 -27.62 -30.85 10.52
N ASN A 270 -28.68 -30.80 9.71
CA ASN A 270 -29.21 -31.96 8.98
C ASN A 270 -28.50 -32.22 7.64
N GLU A 271 -27.83 -31.24 7.05
CA GLU A 271 -26.98 -31.42 5.86
C GLU A 271 -25.55 -31.84 6.17
N SER A 272 -25.18 -32.06 7.42
CA SER A 272 -23.87 -32.63 7.79
C SER A 272 -23.86 -34.16 7.68
N GLU A 273 -24.20 -34.70 6.52
CA GLU A 273 -23.51 -35.89 6.04
C GLU A 273 -22.05 -35.43 5.71
N PRO A 274 -21.05 -36.18 6.14
CA PRO A 274 -19.66 -35.78 5.90
C PRO A 274 -19.43 -35.72 4.41
N ALA A 275 -19.37 -34.50 3.86
CA ALA A 275 -18.87 -34.28 2.52
C ALA A 275 -17.47 -34.88 2.47
N VAL A 276 -17.35 -36.02 1.81
CA VAL A 276 -16.09 -36.70 1.51
C VAL A 276 -15.24 -35.65 0.83
N ASN A 277 -14.19 -35.23 1.52
CA ASN A 277 -13.25 -34.25 1.03
C ASN A 277 -12.66 -34.78 -0.30
N PRO A 278 -12.86 -34.15 -1.47
CA PRO A 278 -12.44 -34.69 -2.75
C PRO A 278 -10.92 -34.96 -2.80
N ASP A 279 -10.15 -34.28 -1.96
CA ASP A 279 -8.70 -34.48 -1.83
C ASP A 279 -8.35 -35.78 -1.07
N LEU A 280 -9.24 -36.27 -0.17
CA LEU A 280 -9.05 -37.55 0.51
C LEU A 280 -9.40 -38.74 -0.40
N ALA A 281 -10.44 -38.59 -1.23
CA ALA A 281 -10.79 -39.63 -2.19
C ALA A 281 -9.71 -39.80 -3.28
N PHE A 282 -9.04 -38.73 -3.66
CA PHE A 282 -7.90 -38.79 -4.59
C PHE A 282 -6.67 -39.44 -3.97
N ALA A 283 -6.40 -39.17 -2.69
CA ALA A 283 -5.28 -39.78 -1.98
C ALA A 283 -5.48 -41.29 -1.73
N GLU A 284 -6.70 -41.74 -1.45
CA GLU A 284 -7.01 -43.19 -1.29
C GLU A 284 -6.96 -43.94 -2.63
N GLN A 285 -7.36 -43.29 -3.72
CA GLN A 285 -7.26 -43.90 -5.07
C GLN A 285 -5.80 -44.04 -5.50
N PHE A 286 -4.93 -43.08 -5.20
CA PHE A 286 -3.50 -43.15 -5.48
C PHE A 286 -2.77 -44.19 -4.61
N ALA A 287 -3.20 -44.39 -3.38
CA ALA A 287 -2.64 -45.43 -2.49
C ALA A 287 -3.00 -46.83 -2.97
N GLN A 288 -4.20 -47.04 -3.52
CA GLN A 288 -4.63 -48.35 -4.06
C GLN A 288 -3.93 -48.71 -5.39
N GLU A 289 -3.62 -47.74 -6.24
CA GLU A 289 -2.82 -47.97 -7.46
C GLU A 289 -1.37 -48.37 -7.15
N PHE A 290 -0.77 -47.77 -6.09
CA PHE A 290 0.60 -48.13 -5.69
C PHE A 290 0.74 -49.51 -5.03
N GLU A 291 -0.33 -50.06 -4.44
CA GLU A 291 -0.33 -51.42 -3.90
C GLU A 291 -0.53 -52.51 -5.00
N GLN A 292 -1.09 -52.16 -6.15
CA GLN A 292 -1.28 -53.11 -7.27
C GLN A 292 -0.04 -53.26 -8.15
N ASP A 293 0.84 -52.27 -8.21
CA ASP A 293 2.08 -52.35 -9.00
C ASP A 293 3.26 -53.05 -8.26
N ASN A 294 3.08 -53.40 -7.00
CA ASN A 294 4.11 -54.07 -6.17
C ASN A 294 3.75 -55.55 -5.82
N LYS A 295 2.85 -56.20 -6.58
CA LYS A 295 2.62 -57.65 -6.58
C LYS A 295 2.89 -58.21 -7.96
#